data_417a8fa46e3383fc99868316a29f8311
#
_entry.id   417a8fa46e3383fc99868316a29f8311
#
_cell.length_a   1.000
_cell.length_b   1.000
_cell.length_c   1.000
_cell.angle_alpha   90.00
_cell.angle_beta   90.00
_cell.angle_gamma   90.00
#
_symmetry.space_group_name_H-M   'P 1'
#
loop_
_entity.id
_entity.type
_entity.pdbx_description
1 polymer ?
#
loop_
_entity_poly.entity_id
_entity_poly.type
_entity_poly.pdbx_seq_one_letter_code
_entity_poly.pdbx_strand_id
1 'polypeptide(L)'
;MKIIAGVDEAGRGALAGPVVASAVILPEEYDLDGLNDSKKVSPPKREVLFDKITSQAISIGVGIVPAIEIDRINILESTYKAMKMSLGKLNPVPEEALIDGFPLNTQIIPNRGIIKGDETIDVIKAASIIAKVTRDRIMVKYDQQYPLYLSLI
;
A
#
# COMPACT_ATOMS: atom_id res chain seq x y z
N MET A 1 -14.18 0.00 -19.87
CA MET A 1 -12.96 -0.27 -19.06
C MET A 1 -13.37 -0.94 -17.75
N LYS A 2 -12.70 -2.03 -17.39
CA LYS A 2 -12.92 -2.67 -16.09
C LYS A 2 -12.16 -1.91 -15.02
N ILE A 3 -12.81 -1.61 -13.90
CA ILE A 3 -12.19 -0.89 -12.78
C ILE A 3 -11.48 -1.91 -11.87
N ILE A 4 -10.16 -1.87 -11.87
CA ILE A 4 -9.32 -2.81 -11.11
C ILE A 4 -8.46 -2.04 -10.14
N ALA A 5 -8.46 -2.48 -8.87
CA ALA A 5 -7.56 -1.94 -7.85
C ALA A 5 -6.36 -2.85 -7.66
N GLY A 6 -5.20 -2.26 -7.42
CA GLY A 6 -4.04 -2.97 -6.91
C GLY A 6 -3.87 -2.67 -5.43
N VAL A 7 -3.44 -3.66 -4.65
CA VAL A 7 -3.29 -3.54 -3.19
C VAL A 7 -1.96 -4.11 -2.74
N ASP A 8 -1.25 -3.36 -1.91
CA ASP A 8 0.01 -3.78 -1.30
C ASP A 8 0.18 -3.12 0.07
N GLU A 9 1.15 -3.57 0.84
CA GLU A 9 1.42 -3.05 2.17
C GLU A 9 2.90 -2.73 2.38
N ALA A 10 3.17 -1.96 3.43
CA ALA A 10 4.52 -1.69 3.95
C ALA A 10 4.51 -1.81 5.47
N GLY A 11 5.63 -2.19 6.05
CA GLY A 11 5.80 -2.30 7.50
C GLY A 11 5.56 -3.68 8.07
N ARG A 12 5.22 -4.67 7.25
CA ARG A 12 4.95 -6.03 7.73
C ARG A 12 6.18 -6.69 8.35
N GLY A 13 7.37 -6.44 7.78
CA GLY A 13 8.63 -7.03 8.27
C GLY A 13 9.39 -6.15 9.25
N ALA A 14 8.86 -5.01 9.64
CA ALA A 14 9.55 -4.07 10.52
C ALA A 14 9.36 -4.46 12.00
N LEU A 15 10.35 -4.09 12.85
CA LEU A 15 10.31 -4.39 14.27
C LEU A 15 9.32 -3.50 15.02
N ALA A 16 9.03 -2.31 14.52
CA ALA A 16 8.15 -1.35 15.17
C ALA A 16 7.45 -0.49 14.14
N GLY A 17 6.37 0.18 14.57
CA GLY A 17 5.59 1.06 13.73
C GLY A 17 4.35 0.40 13.15
N PRO A 18 3.54 1.17 12.42
CA PRO A 18 2.29 0.68 11.86
C PRO A 18 2.49 -0.18 10.62
N VAL A 19 1.49 -0.98 10.30
CA VAL A 19 1.30 -1.52 8.96
C VAL A 19 0.49 -0.51 8.17
N VAL A 20 0.95 -0.17 6.98
CA VAL A 20 0.26 0.72 6.06
C VAL A 20 -0.03 -0.03 4.78
N ALA A 21 -1.29 -0.09 4.39
CA ALA A 21 -1.71 -0.66 3.11
C ALA A 21 -2.24 0.45 2.22
N SER A 22 -2.12 0.23 0.92
CA SER A 22 -2.65 1.13 -0.09
C SER A 22 -3.42 0.33 -1.15
N ALA A 23 -4.48 0.94 -1.66
CA ALA A 23 -5.22 0.46 -2.81
C ALA A 23 -5.24 1.57 -3.85
N VAL A 24 -4.93 1.24 -5.10
CA VAL A 24 -4.81 2.21 -6.18
C VAL A 24 -5.62 1.74 -7.39
N ILE A 25 -6.40 2.65 -7.98
CA ILE A 25 -7.04 2.47 -9.28
C ILE A 25 -6.34 3.40 -10.26
N LEU A 26 -5.76 2.83 -11.31
CA LEU A 26 -5.13 3.61 -12.38
C LEU A 26 -6.10 3.77 -13.56
N PRO A 27 -5.99 4.89 -14.30
CA PRO A 27 -6.73 5.02 -15.56
C PRO A 27 -6.17 4.05 -16.60
N GLU A 28 -6.89 3.91 -17.71
CA GLU A 28 -6.46 3.03 -18.81
C GLU A 28 -5.11 3.45 -19.37
N GLU A 29 -4.87 4.76 -19.46
CA GLU A 29 -3.57 5.31 -19.90
C GLU A 29 -2.97 6.15 -18.78
N TYR A 30 -1.68 5.93 -18.53
CA TYR A 30 -0.93 6.65 -17.52
C TYR A 30 0.57 6.70 -17.89
N ASP A 31 1.26 7.70 -17.36
CA ASP A 31 2.71 7.85 -17.54
C ASP A 31 3.42 7.75 -16.19
N LEU A 32 3.83 6.54 -15.84
CA LEU A 32 4.54 6.21 -14.61
C LEU A 32 5.88 5.56 -14.94
N ASP A 33 6.70 6.27 -15.72
CA ASP A 33 8.01 5.78 -16.14
C ASP A 33 8.87 5.40 -14.94
N GLY A 34 9.47 4.20 -15.01
CA GLY A 34 10.29 3.67 -13.93
C GLY A 34 9.51 3.02 -12.79
N LEU A 35 8.18 2.86 -12.94
CA LEU A 35 7.35 2.19 -11.93
C LEU A 35 7.85 0.77 -11.66
N ASN A 36 8.05 0.45 -10.38
CA ASN A 36 8.47 -0.88 -9.93
C ASN A 36 8.07 -1.06 -8.46
N ASP A 37 8.29 -2.27 -7.93
CA ASP A 37 8.23 -2.54 -6.50
C ASP A 37 9.04 -1.46 -5.74
N SER A 38 8.45 -0.92 -4.67
CA SER A 38 9.05 0.19 -3.92
C SER A 38 10.46 -0.12 -3.41
N LYS A 39 10.74 -1.39 -3.11
CA LYS A 39 12.06 -1.83 -2.62
C LYS A 39 13.14 -1.75 -3.72
N LYS A 40 12.74 -1.74 -4.98
CA LYS A 40 13.65 -1.66 -6.14
C LYS A 40 13.82 -0.26 -6.69
N VAL A 41 13.19 0.72 -6.05
CA VAL A 41 13.21 2.13 -6.46
C VAL A 41 13.92 2.94 -5.38
N SER A 42 14.83 3.83 -5.79
CA SER A 42 15.53 4.69 -4.84
C SER A 42 14.57 5.64 -4.11
N PRO A 43 14.89 6.08 -2.88
CA PRO A 43 14.02 7.01 -2.16
C PRO A 43 13.65 8.27 -2.95
N PRO A 44 14.57 8.99 -3.61
CA PRO A 44 14.19 10.16 -4.42
C PRO A 44 13.23 9.80 -5.55
N LYS A 45 13.43 8.67 -6.22
CA LYS A 45 12.56 8.25 -7.30
C LYS A 45 11.19 7.81 -6.79
N ARG A 46 11.12 7.21 -5.59
CA ARG A 46 9.83 6.88 -4.96
C ARG A 46 9.00 8.15 -4.73
N GLU A 47 9.62 9.24 -4.29
CA GLU A 47 8.91 10.50 -4.08
C GLU A 47 8.36 11.07 -5.40
N VAL A 48 9.12 10.99 -6.48
CA VAL A 48 8.66 11.40 -7.81
C VAL A 48 7.48 10.55 -8.26
N LEU A 49 7.59 9.23 -8.11
CA LEU A 49 6.51 8.30 -8.48
C LEU A 49 5.28 8.50 -7.60
N PHE A 50 5.45 8.75 -6.31
CA PHE A 50 4.35 9.03 -5.41
C PHE A 50 3.53 10.23 -5.92
N ASP A 51 4.20 11.31 -6.29
CA ASP A 51 3.52 12.50 -6.81
C ASP A 51 2.81 12.22 -8.14
N LYS A 52 3.44 11.46 -9.03
CA LYS A 52 2.84 11.09 -10.32
C LYS A 52 1.62 10.18 -10.13
N ILE A 53 1.71 9.19 -9.24
CA ILE A 53 0.58 8.29 -8.95
C ILE A 53 -0.57 9.10 -8.35
N THR A 54 -0.27 9.96 -7.39
CA THR A 54 -1.29 10.79 -6.74
C THR A 54 -2.01 11.69 -7.75
N SER A 55 -1.30 12.23 -8.73
CA SER A 55 -1.91 13.12 -9.74
C SER A 55 -2.66 12.36 -10.82
N GLN A 56 -2.29 11.12 -11.13
CA GLN A 56 -2.86 10.36 -12.26
C GLN A 56 -3.89 9.32 -11.87
N ALA A 57 -3.82 8.79 -10.64
CA ALA A 57 -4.75 7.73 -10.22
C ALA A 57 -6.19 8.20 -10.20
N ILE A 58 -7.11 7.31 -10.56
CA ILE A 58 -8.54 7.55 -10.43
C ILE A 58 -8.92 7.65 -8.96
N SER A 59 -8.37 6.75 -8.12
CA SER A 59 -8.62 6.75 -6.68
C SER A 59 -7.47 6.07 -5.93
N ILE A 60 -7.22 6.54 -4.72
CA ILE A 60 -6.23 5.97 -3.82
C ILE A 60 -6.88 5.85 -2.43
N GLY A 61 -6.76 4.69 -1.82
CA GLY A 61 -7.16 4.47 -0.43
C GLY A 61 -5.97 4.03 0.39
N VAL A 62 -5.88 4.48 1.63
CA VAL A 62 -4.81 4.09 2.56
C VAL A 62 -5.45 3.56 3.84
N GLY A 63 -4.98 2.42 4.29
CA GLY A 63 -5.38 1.82 5.57
C GLY A 63 -4.16 1.72 6.48
N ILE A 64 -4.33 2.10 7.75
CA ILE A 64 -3.24 2.12 8.73
C ILE A 64 -3.69 1.35 9.96
N VAL A 65 -2.88 0.36 10.38
CA VAL A 65 -3.07 -0.34 11.64
C VAL A 65 -1.88 -0.01 12.54
N PRO A 66 -2.12 0.68 13.67
CA PRO A 66 -1.02 1.11 14.53
C PRO A 66 -0.38 -0.08 15.27
N ALA A 67 0.87 0.12 15.70
CA ALA A 67 1.68 -0.92 16.35
C ALA A 67 0.97 -1.55 17.56
N ILE A 68 0.27 -0.75 18.35
CA ILE A 68 -0.43 -1.27 19.53
C ILE A 68 -1.52 -2.28 19.16
N GLU A 69 -2.20 -2.09 18.03
CA GLU A 69 -3.21 -3.02 17.56
C GLU A 69 -2.58 -4.28 16.96
N ILE A 70 -1.41 -4.15 16.31
CA ILE A 70 -0.66 -5.29 15.78
C ILE A 70 -0.31 -6.27 16.90
N ASP A 71 0.09 -5.75 18.05
CA ASP A 71 0.42 -6.57 19.22
C ASP A 71 -0.80 -7.34 19.74
N ARG A 72 -2.01 -6.80 19.54
CA ARG A 72 -3.25 -7.45 19.99
C ARG A 72 -3.75 -8.53 19.05
N ILE A 73 -3.61 -8.35 17.74
CA ILE A 73 -4.26 -9.23 16.74
C ILE A 73 -3.27 -9.96 15.84
N ASN A 74 -1.99 -9.67 15.87
CA ASN A 74 -0.88 -10.17 15.06
C ASN A 74 -0.71 -9.47 13.72
N ILE A 75 0.45 -9.73 13.09
CA ILE A 75 0.85 -9.02 11.87
C ILE A 75 0.03 -9.42 10.64
N LEU A 76 -0.33 -10.68 10.50
CA LEU A 76 -1.10 -11.16 9.35
C LEU A 76 -2.50 -10.56 9.32
N GLU A 77 -3.21 -10.62 10.44
CA GLU A 77 -4.55 -10.06 10.56
C GLU A 77 -4.53 -8.53 10.44
N SER A 78 -3.49 -7.89 10.98
CA SER A 78 -3.28 -6.44 10.86
C SER A 78 -3.09 -6.05 9.39
N THR A 79 -2.31 -6.82 8.63
CA THR A 79 -2.10 -6.59 7.21
C THR A 79 -3.42 -6.67 6.44
N TYR A 80 -4.20 -7.73 6.67
CA TYR A 80 -5.50 -7.88 6.03
C TYR A 80 -6.46 -6.76 6.40
N LYS A 81 -6.48 -6.36 7.67
CA LYS A 81 -7.30 -5.24 8.12
C LYS A 81 -6.93 -3.94 7.42
N ALA A 82 -5.64 -3.63 7.34
CA ALA A 82 -5.17 -2.43 6.65
C ALA A 82 -5.56 -2.46 5.16
N MET A 83 -5.42 -3.60 4.50
CA MET A 83 -5.80 -3.76 3.10
C MET A 83 -7.30 -3.56 2.88
N LYS A 84 -8.14 -4.14 3.74
CA LYS A 84 -9.59 -3.95 3.67
C LYS A 84 -9.98 -2.49 3.87
N MET A 85 -9.33 -1.82 4.81
CA MET A 85 -9.54 -0.39 5.03
C MET A 85 -9.19 0.43 3.78
N SER A 86 -8.07 0.11 3.14
CA SER A 86 -7.63 0.82 1.92
C SER A 86 -8.63 0.64 0.78
N LEU A 87 -9.12 -0.58 0.57
CA LEU A 87 -10.12 -0.87 -0.45
C LEU A 87 -11.44 -0.14 -0.20
N GLY A 88 -11.85 -0.07 1.06
CA GLY A 88 -13.11 0.58 1.45
C GLY A 88 -13.14 2.09 1.21
N LYS A 89 -11.99 2.70 0.97
CA LYS A 89 -11.87 4.14 0.71
C LYS A 89 -11.91 4.49 -0.77
N LEU A 90 -11.91 3.51 -1.66
CA LEU A 90 -11.88 3.76 -3.10
C LEU A 90 -13.25 4.24 -3.61
N ASN A 91 -13.22 5.20 -4.53
CA ASN A 91 -14.36 5.70 -5.26
C ASN A 91 -13.95 6.00 -6.71
N PRO A 92 -14.45 5.28 -7.72
CA PRO A 92 -15.52 4.27 -7.65
C PRO A 92 -15.09 2.98 -6.95
N VAL A 93 -16.05 2.18 -6.54
CA VAL A 93 -15.79 0.84 -6.01
C VAL A 93 -15.24 -0.03 -7.14
N PRO A 94 -14.07 -0.67 -6.97
CA PRO A 94 -13.52 -1.48 -8.05
C PRO A 94 -14.33 -2.76 -8.29
N GLU A 95 -14.30 -3.23 -9.53
CA GLU A 95 -14.94 -4.49 -9.92
C GLU A 95 -14.12 -5.69 -9.47
N GLU A 96 -12.80 -5.52 -9.33
CA GLU A 96 -11.87 -6.54 -8.86
C GLU A 96 -10.68 -5.89 -8.18
N ALA A 97 -10.11 -6.56 -7.20
CA ALA A 97 -8.87 -6.16 -6.56
C ALA A 97 -7.80 -7.23 -6.78
N LEU A 98 -6.59 -6.80 -7.12
CA LEU A 98 -5.41 -7.64 -7.25
C LEU A 98 -4.52 -7.37 -6.04
N ILE A 99 -4.27 -8.38 -5.23
CA ILE A 99 -3.58 -8.27 -3.96
C ILE A 99 -2.17 -8.81 -4.12
N ASP A 100 -1.17 -8.08 -3.65
CA ASP A 100 0.18 -8.62 -3.57
C ASP A 100 0.21 -9.75 -2.55
N GLY A 101 0.51 -10.97 -3.01
CA GLY A 101 0.56 -12.16 -2.17
C GLY A 101 -0.72 -12.99 -2.21
N PHE A 102 -1.44 -13.05 -1.10
CA PHE A 102 -2.62 -13.91 -0.92
C PHE A 102 -3.91 -13.12 -1.00
N PRO A 103 -5.02 -13.76 -1.41
CA PRO A 103 -6.31 -13.09 -1.50
C PRO A 103 -6.84 -12.69 -0.11
N LEU A 104 -7.68 -11.65 -0.10
CA LEU A 104 -8.37 -11.22 1.11
C LEU A 104 -9.64 -12.02 1.30
N ASN A 105 -9.93 -12.34 2.56
CA ASN A 105 -11.22 -12.89 2.94
C ASN A 105 -12.23 -11.73 3.05
N THR A 106 -12.77 -11.31 1.93
CA THR A 106 -13.82 -10.28 1.87
C THR A 106 -14.86 -10.69 0.84
N GLN A 107 -16.13 -10.38 1.14
CA GLN A 107 -17.24 -10.67 0.24
C GLN A 107 -17.71 -9.42 -0.53
N ILE A 108 -17.11 -8.26 -0.26
CA ILE A 108 -17.55 -7.00 -0.85
C ILE A 108 -16.98 -6.81 -2.25
N ILE A 109 -15.69 -7.12 -2.44
CA ILE A 109 -14.99 -6.94 -3.69
C ILE A 109 -14.34 -8.25 -4.11
N PRO A 110 -14.65 -8.78 -5.31
CA PRO A 110 -13.91 -9.94 -5.82
C PRO A 110 -12.43 -9.64 -5.86
N ASN A 111 -11.61 -10.56 -5.37
CA ASN A 111 -10.16 -10.30 -5.33
C ASN A 111 -9.37 -11.56 -5.61
N ARG A 112 -8.12 -11.38 -6.06
CA ARG A 112 -7.16 -12.44 -6.32
C ARG A 112 -5.82 -12.05 -5.71
N GLY A 113 -5.13 -13.04 -5.14
CA GLY A 113 -3.76 -12.88 -4.72
C GLY A 113 -2.82 -13.12 -5.91
N ILE A 114 -1.83 -12.26 -6.08
CA ILE A 114 -0.80 -12.40 -7.10
C ILE A 114 0.55 -12.50 -6.39
N ILE A 115 1.16 -13.66 -6.44
CA ILE A 115 2.49 -13.85 -5.83
C ILE A 115 3.48 -12.94 -6.55
N LYS A 116 4.19 -12.12 -5.78
CA LYS A 116 5.11 -11.10 -6.30
C LYS A 116 4.43 -10.14 -7.28
N GLY A 117 3.16 -9.79 -6.99
CA GLY A 117 2.42 -8.84 -7.81
C GLY A 117 3.07 -7.47 -7.89
N ASP A 118 3.76 -7.05 -6.82
CA ASP A 118 4.53 -5.80 -6.79
C ASP A 118 5.72 -5.79 -7.75
N GLU A 119 6.09 -6.92 -8.33
CA GLU A 119 7.12 -7.01 -9.36
C GLU A 119 6.55 -7.09 -10.78
N THR A 120 5.27 -7.44 -10.95
CA THR A 120 4.69 -7.80 -12.25
C THR A 120 3.45 -7.02 -12.68
N ILE A 121 2.70 -6.45 -11.73
CA ILE A 121 1.40 -5.81 -11.99
C ILE A 121 1.47 -4.32 -11.66
N ASP A 122 1.23 -3.46 -12.64
CA ASP A 122 1.41 -2.02 -12.48
C ASP A 122 0.55 -1.40 -11.36
N VAL A 123 -0.72 -1.77 -11.23
CA VAL A 123 -1.55 -1.21 -10.16
C VAL A 123 -1.05 -1.65 -8.78
N ILE A 124 -0.46 -2.85 -8.67
CA ILE A 124 0.15 -3.31 -7.41
C ILE A 124 1.46 -2.56 -7.15
N LYS A 125 2.27 -2.34 -8.19
CA LYS A 125 3.49 -1.52 -8.07
C LYS A 125 3.16 -0.11 -7.58
N ALA A 126 2.12 0.50 -8.13
CA ALA A 126 1.66 1.81 -7.69
C ALA A 126 1.23 1.79 -6.22
N ALA A 127 0.47 0.78 -5.80
CA ALA A 127 0.09 0.60 -4.40
C ALA A 127 1.30 0.43 -3.49
N SER A 128 2.32 -0.31 -3.93
CA SER A 128 3.58 -0.49 -3.21
C SER A 128 4.27 0.86 -2.93
N ILE A 129 4.35 1.72 -3.94
CA ILE A 129 4.95 3.06 -3.80
C ILE A 129 4.15 3.90 -2.78
N ILE A 130 2.83 3.95 -2.92
CA ILE A 130 1.98 4.73 -2.00
C ILE A 130 2.13 4.23 -0.56
N ALA A 131 2.08 2.92 -0.34
CA ALA A 131 2.20 2.35 1.01
C ALA A 131 3.57 2.67 1.62
N LYS A 132 4.65 2.48 0.86
CA LYS A 132 6.01 2.70 1.35
C LYS A 132 6.27 4.16 1.70
N VAL A 133 5.95 5.09 0.80
CA VAL A 133 6.17 6.51 1.04
C VAL A 133 5.31 7.00 2.20
N THR A 134 4.04 6.58 2.25
CA THR A 134 3.14 6.96 3.35
C THR A 134 3.69 6.50 4.69
N ARG A 135 4.14 5.22 4.77
CA ARG A 135 4.71 4.68 6.00
C ARG A 135 5.96 5.44 6.42
N ASP A 136 6.88 5.69 5.48
CA ASP A 136 8.12 6.42 5.77
C ASP A 136 7.82 7.82 6.33
N ARG A 137 6.82 8.52 5.79
CA ARG A 137 6.39 9.83 6.30
C ARG A 137 5.83 9.75 7.71
N ILE A 138 5.08 8.69 8.02
CA ILE A 138 4.57 8.44 9.38
C ILE A 138 5.73 8.20 10.33
N MET A 139 6.70 7.39 9.93
CA MET A 139 7.86 7.08 10.76
C MET A 139 8.72 8.31 11.05
N VAL A 140 8.87 9.22 10.09
CA VAL A 140 9.55 10.50 10.31
C VAL A 140 8.85 11.32 11.39
N LYS A 141 7.52 11.38 11.39
CA LYS A 141 6.75 12.06 12.43
C LYS A 141 6.96 11.42 13.81
N TYR A 142 6.97 10.09 13.86
CA TYR A 142 7.24 9.38 15.12
C TYR A 142 8.65 9.67 15.64
N ASP A 143 9.64 9.74 14.76
CA ASP A 143 11.01 10.09 15.15
C ASP A 143 11.11 11.49 15.73
N GLN A 144 10.36 12.44 15.20
CA GLN A 144 10.30 13.81 15.73
C GLN A 144 9.71 13.86 17.13
N GLN A 145 8.71 13.03 17.44
CA GLN A 145 8.06 12.93 18.75
C GLN A 145 8.82 12.03 19.72
N TYR A 146 9.45 10.97 19.20
CA TYR A 146 10.15 9.91 19.95
C TYR A 146 11.46 9.60 19.24
N PRO A 147 12.55 10.36 19.49
CA PRO A 147 13.78 10.30 18.68
C PRO A 147 14.42 8.93 18.53
N LEU A 148 14.17 7.99 19.45
CA LEU A 148 14.74 6.63 19.38
C LEU A 148 13.88 5.65 18.56
N TYR A 149 12.73 6.09 18.08
CA TYR A 149 11.78 5.18 17.44
C TYR A 149 12.31 4.59 16.13
N LEU A 150 12.94 5.40 15.27
CA LEU A 150 13.48 4.92 14.00
C LEU A 150 14.61 3.90 14.15
N SER A 151 15.30 3.92 15.26
CA SER A 151 16.38 2.93 15.51
C SER A 151 15.85 1.50 15.69
N LEU A 152 14.52 1.35 15.88
CA LEU A 152 13.87 0.05 16.07
C LEU A 152 13.42 -0.59 14.74
N ILE A 153 13.55 0.12 13.65
CA ILE A 153 13.10 -0.36 12.34
C ILE A 153 14.27 -0.43 11.34
#